data_248e96eac542b16299962e518108f335
#
_entry.id   248e96eac542b16299962e518108f335
#
_cell.length_a   1.000
_cell.length_b   1.000
_cell.length_c   1.000
_cell.angle_alpha   90.00
_cell.angle_beta   90.00
_cell.angle_gamma   90.00
#
_symmetry.space_group_name_H-M   'P 1'
#
loop_
_entity.id
_entity.type
_entity.pdbx_description
1 polymer ?
#
loop_
_entity_poly.entity_id
_entity_poly.type
_entity_poly.pdbx_seq_one_letter_code
_entity_poly.pdbx_strand_id
1 'polypeptide(L)'
;VDAFAFRNVLHDAGAELVLSGHQHRFQFSQTRGPDGPIPFLGGPSASLLSDAPDRYGGYLVHTISPERPWTIDVEARRYDAALGRCRADFVVRVTAGEGGGPLSLVAGGATGEATGVPL
;
A
#
# COMPACT_ATOMS: atom_id res chain seq x y z
N VAL A 1 -0.65 -3.51 -21.23
CA VAL A 1 -0.30 -2.20 -20.67
C VAL A 1 1.20 -2.02 -20.76
N ASP A 2 1.61 -0.89 -21.25
CA ASP A 2 3.01 -0.55 -21.35
C ASP A 2 3.50 0.03 -20.02
N ALA A 3 4.04 -0.83 -19.18
CA ALA A 3 4.54 -0.42 -17.86
C ALA A 3 5.70 0.58 -17.97
N PHE A 4 6.48 0.48 -19.02
CA PHE A 4 7.61 1.38 -19.24
C PHE A 4 7.14 2.80 -19.55
N ALA A 5 6.15 2.93 -20.45
CA ALA A 5 5.58 4.23 -20.79
C ALA A 5 4.88 4.87 -19.58
N PHE A 6 4.15 4.08 -18.83
CA PHE A 6 3.50 4.56 -17.61
C PHE A 6 4.52 5.07 -16.60
N ARG A 7 5.58 4.33 -16.39
CA ARG A 7 6.63 4.73 -15.46
C ARG A 7 7.30 6.04 -15.91
N ASN A 8 7.50 6.23 -17.20
CA ASN A 8 8.07 7.47 -17.72
C ASN A 8 7.16 8.67 -17.44
N VAL A 9 5.86 8.51 -17.56
CA VAL A 9 4.91 9.56 -17.21
C VAL A 9 5.04 9.93 -15.73
N LEU A 10 5.15 8.94 -14.87
CA LEU A 10 5.33 9.19 -13.43
C LEU A 10 6.65 9.88 -13.12
N HIS A 11 7.73 9.51 -13.83
CA HIS A 11 9.03 10.17 -13.64
C HIS A 11 8.97 11.64 -14.00
N ASP A 12 8.19 12.00 -15.01
CA ASP A 12 8.11 13.37 -15.51
C ASP A 12 7.06 14.21 -14.79
N ALA A 13 5.87 13.65 -14.60
CA ALA A 13 4.73 14.38 -14.05
C ALA A 13 4.57 14.23 -12.54
N GLY A 14 4.97 13.11 -12.00
CA GLY A 14 4.85 12.82 -10.57
C GLY A 14 3.47 12.31 -10.17
N ALA A 15 3.41 11.82 -8.96
CA ALA A 15 2.19 11.46 -8.25
C ALA A 15 2.56 11.30 -6.78
N GLU A 16 1.60 11.41 -5.91
CA GLU A 16 1.81 11.16 -4.47
C GLU A 16 1.63 9.70 -4.11
N LEU A 17 0.82 8.98 -4.88
CA LEU A 17 0.51 7.58 -4.61
C LEU A 17 -0.02 6.92 -5.87
N VAL A 18 0.39 5.69 -6.10
CA VAL A 18 -0.18 4.84 -7.15
C VAL A 18 -0.78 3.61 -6.50
N LEU A 19 -2.02 3.33 -6.81
CA LEU A 19 -2.71 2.13 -6.34
C LEU A 19 -2.77 1.09 -7.45
N SER A 20 -2.58 -0.15 -7.09
CA SER A 20 -2.62 -1.25 -8.05
C SER A 20 -3.29 -2.49 -7.46
N GLY A 21 -3.63 -3.42 -8.32
CA GLY A 21 -4.19 -4.70 -7.95
C GLY A 21 -3.45 -5.83 -8.65
N HIS A 22 -4.18 -6.90 -8.98
CA HIS A 22 -3.73 -8.06 -9.76
C HIS A 22 -2.99 -9.12 -8.96
N GLN A 23 -2.09 -8.76 -8.05
CA GLN A 23 -1.32 -9.75 -7.29
C GLN A 23 -2.10 -10.39 -6.15
N HIS A 24 -3.28 -9.86 -5.83
CA HIS A 24 -4.19 -10.38 -4.81
C HIS A 24 -3.57 -10.43 -3.42
N ARG A 25 -2.72 -9.48 -3.11
CA ARG A 25 -2.07 -9.36 -1.80
C ARG A 25 -1.58 -7.93 -1.60
N PHE A 26 -1.24 -7.59 -0.37
CA PHE A 26 -0.60 -6.31 -0.11
C PHE A 26 0.82 -6.32 -0.67
N GLN A 27 1.16 -5.25 -1.38
CA GLN A 27 2.51 -5.05 -1.89
C GLN A 27 2.89 -3.58 -1.74
N PHE A 28 4.15 -3.34 -1.47
CA PHE A 28 4.72 -2.02 -1.46
C PHE A 28 5.94 -1.98 -2.37
N SER A 29 5.98 -0.99 -3.22
CA SER A 29 7.16 -0.65 -4.01
C SER A 29 7.18 0.85 -4.23
N GLN A 30 8.22 1.33 -4.91
CA GLN A 30 8.31 2.76 -5.21
C GLN A 30 9.05 2.97 -6.52
N THR A 31 8.80 4.11 -7.12
CA THR A 31 9.54 4.56 -8.29
C THR A 31 9.96 6.01 -8.11
N ARG A 32 10.91 6.45 -8.92
CA ARG A 32 11.38 7.82 -8.88
C ARG A 32 10.35 8.76 -9.50
N GLY A 33 10.12 9.88 -8.84
CA GLY A 33 9.35 10.99 -9.39
C GLY A 33 10.14 12.29 -9.37
N PRO A 34 9.59 13.37 -9.94
CA PRO A 34 10.29 14.65 -10.02
C PRO A 34 10.51 15.32 -8.65
N ASP A 35 9.62 15.07 -7.70
CA ASP A 35 9.67 15.68 -6.38
C ASP A 35 10.05 14.68 -5.28
N GLY A 36 10.42 13.47 -5.65
CA GLY A 36 10.80 12.42 -4.73
C GLY A 36 10.19 11.09 -5.10
N PRO A 37 10.45 10.03 -4.32
CA PRO A 37 9.90 8.71 -4.58
C PRO A 37 8.37 8.70 -4.53
N ILE A 38 7.79 7.94 -5.45
CA ILE A 38 6.34 7.74 -5.54
C ILE A 38 6.03 6.34 -5.02
N PRO A 39 5.21 6.21 -3.95
CA PRO A 39 4.85 4.89 -3.45
C PRO A 39 3.82 4.20 -4.34
N PHE A 40 4.01 2.90 -4.51
CA PHE A 40 3.06 2.01 -5.17
C PHE A 40 2.51 1.07 -4.11
N LEU A 41 1.21 1.08 -3.91
CA LEU A 41 0.55 0.18 -2.96
C LEU A 41 -0.38 -0.74 -3.72
N GLY A 42 -0.10 -2.03 -3.64
CA GLY A 42 -0.96 -3.06 -4.18
C GLY A 42 -1.85 -3.64 -3.10
N GLY A 43 -3.06 -3.96 -3.46
CA GLY A 43 -4.03 -4.51 -2.52
C GLY A 43 -4.56 -5.87 -2.91
N PRO A 44 -5.21 -6.56 -1.98
CA PRO A 44 -5.87 -7.83 -2.27
C PRO A 44 -7.12 -7.62 -3.12
N SER A 45 -7.65 -8.71 -3.65
CA SER A 45 -8.94 -8.69 -4.34
C SER A 45 -10.08 -8.75 -3.33
N ALA A 46 -11.06 -7.90 -3.45
CA ALA A 46 -12.19 -7.87 -2.54
C ALA A 46 -13.06 -9.14 -2.63
N SER A 47 -13.00 -9.85 -3.73
CA SER A 47 -13.84 -11.01 -4.00
C SER A 47 -13.09 -12.32 -4.08
N LEU A 48 -11.80 -12.33 -3.79
CA LEU A 48 -11.00 -13.54 -3.87
C LEU A 48 -11.31 -14.47 -2.70
N LEU A 49 -11.61 -15.72 -3.02
CA LEU A 49 -11.64 -16.80 -2.05
C LEU A 49 -10.45 -17.70 -2.34
N SER A 50 -9.51 -17.76 -1.43
CA SER A 50 -8.29 -18.52 -1.61
C SER A 50 -7.77 -19.02 -0.27
N ASP A 51 -7.24 -20.25 -0.28
CA ASP A 51 -6.56 -20.82 0.88
C ASP A 51 -5.05 -20.53 0.87
N ALA A 52 -4.56 -19.90 -0.19
CA ALA A 52 -3.14 -19.57 -0.29
C ALA A 52 -2.78 -18.49 0.74
N PRO A 53 -1.71 -18.68 1.52
CA PRO A 53 -1.36 -17.72 2.58
C PRO A 53 -0.92 -16.36 2.07
N ASP A 54 -0.43 -16.29 0.84
CA ASP A 54 0.06 -15.06 0.22
C ASP A 54 -0.98 -14.36 -0.67
N ARG A 55 -2.16 -14.97 -0.84
CA ARG A 55 -3.27 -14.40 -1.63
C ARG A 55 -4.57 -14.56 -0.85
N TYR A 56 -5.25 -13.47 -0.66
CA TYR A 56 -6.44 -13.47 0.20
C TYR A 56 -7.42 -12.42 -0.26
N GLY A 57 -8.67 -12.63 0.12
CA GLY A 57 -9.71 -11.63 -0.07
C GLY A 57 -9.61 -10.53 0.97
N GLY A 58 -9.89 -9.31 0.58
CA GLY A 58 -9.84 -8.20 1.50
C GLY A 58 -9.74 -6.86 0.80
N TYR A 59 -9.43 -5.83 1.57
CA TYR A 59 -9.29 -4.48 1.05
C TYR A 59 -8.35 -3.66 1.93
N LEU A 60 -7.92 -2.54 1.39
CA LEU A 60 -7.09 -1.58 2.12
C LEU A 60 -7.88 -0.30 2.33
N VAL A 61 -7.72 0.29 3.50
CA VAL A 61 -8.24 1.63 3.80
C VAL A 61 -7.05 2.57 3.87
N HIS A 62 -7.05 3.60 3.04
CA HIS A 62 -5.99 4.58 2.99
C HIS A 62 -6.46 5.86 3.66
N THR A 63 -5.73 6.33 4.66
CA THR A 63 -5.97 7.63 5.29
C THR A 63 -4.80 8.52 4.97
N ILE A 64 -5.05 9.57 4.21
CA ILE A 64 -4.01 10.47 3.72
C ILE A 64 -4.01 11.75 4.54
N SER A 65 -2.86 12.07 5.11
CA SER A 65 -2.63 13.37 5.74
C SER A 65 -1.84 14.25 4.77
N PRO A 66 -2.42 15.35 4.30
CA PRO A 66 -1.76 16.20 3.31
C PRO A 66 -0.73 17.14 3.89
N GLU A 67 -0.61 17.21 5.20
CA GLU A 67 0.39 18.04 5.85
C GLU A 67 1.80 17.55 5.53
N ARG A 68 2.68 18.48 5.31
CA ARG A 68 4.05 18.13 4.90
C ARG A 68 4.92 17.84 6.11
N PRO A 69 5.72 16.75 6.07
CA PRO A 69 5.71 15.71 5.04
C PRO A 69 4.41 14.89 5.11
N TRP A 70 3.83 14.56 3.95
CA TRP A 70 2.58 13.82 3.92
C TRP A 70 2.76 12.39 4.44
N THR A 71 1.69 11.86 5.00
CA THR A 71 1.66 10.47 5.45
C THR A 71 0.43 9.76 4.88
N ILE A 72 0.57 8.46 4.69
CA ILE A 72 -0.53 7.59 4.29
C ILE A 72 -0.57 6.44 5.27
N ASP A 73 -1.65 6.34 6.03
CA ASP A 73 -1.89 5.18 6.88
C ASP A 73 -2.70 4.17 6.07
N VAL A 74 -2.19 2.97 5.97
CA VAL A 74 -2.83 1.88 5.24
C VAL A 74 -3.25 0.83 6.23
N GLU A 75 -4.56 0.65 6.37
CA GLU A 75 -5.13 -0.40 7.20
C GLU A 75 -5.58 -1.54 6.30
N ALA A 76 -5.01 -2.72 6.51
CA ALA A 76 -5.37 -3.90 5.75
C ALA A 76 -6.50 -4.64 6.46
N ARG A 77 -7.50 -5.03 5.69
CA ARG A 77 -8.63 -5.83 6.13
C ARG A 77 -8.64 -7.13 5.34
N ARG A 78 -8.61 -8.24 6.05
CA ARG A 78 -8.58 -9.57 5.44
C ARG A 78 -9.92 -10.27 5.68
N TYR A 79 -10.45 -10.93 4.65
CA TYR A 79 -11.65 -11.74 4.81
C TYR A 79 -11.33 -12.97 5.66
N ASP A 80 -12.15 -13.17 6.67
CA ASP A 80 -12.07 -14.32 7.57
C ASP A 80 -13.32 -15.17 7.37
N ALA A 81 -13.15 -16.34 6.75
CA ALA A 81 -14.24 -17.22 6.43
C ALA A 81 -14.95 -17.75 7.69
N ALA A 82 -14.22 -17.93 8.79
CA ALA A 82 -14.82 -18.39 10.05
C ALA A 82 -15.76 -17.35 10.64
N LEU A 83 -15.45 -16.07 10.45
CA LEU A 83 -16.31 -14.97 10.92
C LEU A 83 -17.33 -14.53 9.87
N GLY A 84 -17.15 -14.90 8.60
CA GLY A 84 -18.01 -14.46 7.52
C GLY A 84 -17.87 -12.96 7.22
N ARG A 85 -16.75 -12.35 7.57
CA ARG A 85 -16.52 -10.91 7.38
C ARG A 85 -15.03 -10.60 7.34
N CYS A 86 -14.70 -9.39 6.91
CA CYS A 86 -13.33 -8.92 6.97
C CYS A 86 -12.98 -8.48 8.39
N ARG A 87 -11.76 -8.75 8.79
CA ARG A 87 -11.20 -8.33 10.08
C ARG A 87 -9.95 -7.50 9.87
N ALA A 88 -9.57 -6.74 10.88
CA ALA A 88 -8.30 -6.01 10.87
C ALA A 88 -7.15 -7.00 10.76
N ASP A 89 -6.20 -6.69 9.89
CA ASP A 89 -5.02 -7.53 9.67
C ASP A 89 -3.77 -6.81 10.16
N PHE A 90 -3.41 -5.70 9.53
CA PHE A 90 -2.28 -4.90 9.96
C PHE A 90 -2.46 -3.46 9.53
N VAL A 91 -1.62 -2.58 10.09
CA VAL A 91 -1.55 -1.17 9.71
C VAL A 91 -0.10 -0.84 9.40
N VAL A 92 0.12 -0.11 8.32
CA VAL A 92 1.43 0.44 8.00
C VAL A 92 1.29 1.93 7.73
N ARG A 93 2.35 2.67 8.00
CA ARG A 93 2.43 4.09 7.68
C ARG A 93 3.51 4.34 6.66
N VAL A 94 3.17 5.01 5.58
CA VAL A 94 4.11 5.50 4.59
C VAL A 94 4.27 7.00 4.80
N THR A 95 5.50 7.45 4.96
CA THR A 95 5.80 8.86 5.16
C THR A 95 6.73 9.35 4.07
N ALA A 96 6.42 10.49 3.49
CA ALA A 96 7.31 11.13 2.52
C ALA A 96 8.56 11.63 3.21
N GLY A 97 9.71 11.48 2.53
CA GLY A 97 10.96 12.05 3.03
C GLY A 97 10.99 13.56 2.84
N GLU A 98 11.71 14.25 3.70
CA GLU A 98 11.92 15.68 3.57
C GLU A 98 12.72 15.98 2.31
N GLY A 99 12.30 17.03 1.58
CA GLY A 99 13.02 17.50 0.41
C GLY A 99 13.15 16.47 -0.71
N GLY A 100 12.18 15.56 -0.84
CA GLY A 100 12.27 14.51 -1.84
C GLY A 100 13.14 13.33 -1.44
N GLY A 101 13.44 13.20 -0.15
CA GLY A 101 14.21 12.07 0.38
C GLY A 101 13.44 10.76 0.36
N PRO A 102 14.07 9.66 0.82
CA PRO A 102 13.47 8.34 0.74
C PRO A 102 12.18 8.23 1.54
N LEU A 103 11.26 7.38 1.04
CA LEU A 103 10.05 7.05 1.77
C LEU A 103 10.38 6.22 3.00
N SER A 104 9.57 6.40 4.05
CA SER A 104 9.63 5.58 5.25
C SER A 104 8.38 4.69 5.27
N LEU A 105 8.58 3.39 5.49
CA LEU A 105 7.49 2.46 5.70
C LEU A 105 7.64 1.83 7.08
N VAL A 106 6.67 2.09 7.95
CA VAL A 106 6.74 1.65 9.34
C VAL A 106 5.45 0.92 9.69
N ALA A 107 5.57 -0.20 10.39
CA ALA A 107 4.42 -0.92 10.91
C ALA A 107 3.70 -0.03 11.92
N GLY A 108 2.40 0.18 11.70
CA GLY A 108 1.58 0.97 12.60
C GLY A 108 1.23 0.16 13.84
N GLY A 109 1.29 0.80 14.99
CA GLY A 109 1.03 0.15 16.27
C GLY A 109 -0.40 0.20 16.74
N ALA A 110 -1.30 0.84 16.03
CA ALA A 110 -2.65 1.14 16.53
C ALA A 110 -3.48 -0.12 16.81
N THR A 111 -3.28 -1.19 16.04
CA THR A 111 -3.96 -2.47 16.27
C THR A 111 -3.07 -3.48 16.97
N GLY A 112 -1.89 -3.06 17.36
CA GLY A 112 -0.95 -3.86 18.13
C GLY A 112 -0.11 -4.84 17.34
N GLU A 113 -0.53 -5.31 16.22
CA GLU A 113 0.18 -6.41 15.58
C GLU A 113 0.28 -6.25 14.07
N ALA A 114 1.28 -5.51 13.63
CA ALA A 114 1.63 -5.48 12.23
C ALA A 114 2.83 -6.37 12.00
N THR A 115 2.63 -7.66 12.11
CA THR A 115 3.70 -8.63 11.88
C THR A 115 3.77 -9.01 10.42
N GLY A 116 4.98 -9.16 9.91
CA GLY A 116 5.18 -9.71 8.58
C GLY A 116 4.69 -8.83 7.45
N VAL A 117 4.93 -7.53 7.52
CA VAL A 117 4.58 -6.61 6.44
C VAL A 117 5.42 -6.98 5.21
N PRO A 118 4.81 -7.42 4.11
CA PRO A 118 5.56 -7.76 2.90
C PRO A 118 6.02 -6.49 2.19
N LEU A 119 7.24 -6.51 1.77
CA LEU A 119 7.83 -5.43 0.98
C LEU A 119 8.15 -5.91 -0.42
#